data_3d5cbed124b240c7bda0b5daf079361f
#
_entry.id   3d5cbed124b240c7bda0b5daf079361f
#
_cell.length_a   1.000
_cell.length_b   1.000
_cell.length_c   1.000
_cell.angle_alpha   90.00
_cell.angle_beta   90.00
_cell.angle_gamma   90.00
#
_symmetry.space_group_name_H-M   'P 1'
#
loop_
_entity.id
_entity.type
_entity.pdbx_description
1 polymer ?
#
loop_
_entity_poly.entity_id
_entity_poly.type
_entity_poly.pdbx_seq_one_letter_code
_entity_poly.pdbx_strand_id
1 'polypeptide(L)'
;RPFLVKEEKILLLAQEAEKDSEMLLALKQIINNCTYEKVEVEKLPMFDLEYIFLQIRAKSVGEVVDLKLLCEDDGETYADVQVNLDEVDVEFTEGHSNSIQLTDEVGIIMSYPQINMMDLSSNSGTENVFGIIKNSINQITEGETVYERADFTEKDINEFLDSLTTGHFELIQEFFETMPRIRHEVKFKNPKTKK
;
A
#
# COMPACT_ATOMS: atom_id res chain seq x y z
N ARG A 1 11.26 15.89 -10.83
CA ARG A 1 12.50 15.63 -11.55
C ARG A 1 12.95 14.18 -11.38
N PRO A 2 13.74 13.64 -12.28
CA PRO A 2 14.44 12.39 -12.06
C PRO A 2 15.28 12.44 -10.77
N PHE A 3 15.53 11.31 -10.13
CA PHE A 3 16.46 11.26 -9.02
C PHE A 3 17.93 11.27 -9.48
N LEU A 4 18.79 11.70 -8.61
CA LEU A 4 20.23 11.81 -8.82
C LEU A 4 20.93 10.68 -8.04
N VAL A 5 22.24 10.57 -8.19
CA VAL A 5 23.08 9.60 -7.45
C VAL A 5 22.85 9.64 -5.93
N LYS A 6 22.51 10.82 -5.37
CA LYS A 6 22.24 10.94 -3.94
C LYS A 6 20.95 10.20 -3.53
N GLU A 7 19.90 10.23 -4.36
CA GLU A 7 18.67 9.50 -4.11
C GLU A 7 18.87 7.98 -4.36
N GLU A 8 19.65 7.62 -5.36
CA GLU A 8 20.04 6.22 -5.59
C GLU A 8 20.81 5.64 -4.40
N LYS A 9 21.73 6.42 -3.81
CA LYS A 9 22.42 6.01 -2.59
C LYS A 9 21.46 5.77 -1.40
N ILE A 10 20.43 6.61 -1.24
CA ILE A 10 19.41 6.42 -0.20
C ILE A 10 18.70 5.08 -0.39
N LEU A 11 18.31 4.76 -1.64
CA LEU A 11 17.63 3.52 -1.97
C LEU A 11 18.51 2.30 -1.69
N LEU A 12 19.78 2.34 -2.11
CA LEU A 12 20.73 1.25 -1.87
C LEU A 12 20.95 1.00 -0.37
N LEU A 13 21.11 2.06 0.43
CA LEU A 13 21.27 1.92 1.88
C LEU A 13 20.03 1.33 2.56
N ALA A 14 18.84 1.73 2.11
CA ALA A 14 17.59 1.16 2.62
C ALA A 14 17.44 -0.32 2.24
N GLN A 15 17.86 -0.69 1.04
CA GLN A 15 17.85 -2.08 0.58
C GLN A 15 18.84 -2.95 1.37
N GLU A 16 20.04 -2.43 1.69
CA GLU A 16 21.02 -3.12 2.53
C GLU A 16 20.55 -3.32 3.98
N ALA A 17 19.66 -2.46 4.47
CA ALA A 17 19.11 -2.58 5.81
C ALA A 17 18.12 -3.75 5.96
N GLU A 18 17.58 -4.28 4.85
CA GLU A 18 16.61 -5.39 4.82
C GLU A 18 15.39 -5.17 5.72
N LYS A 19 14.98 -3.91 5.91
CA LYS A 19 13.84 -3.52 6.73
C LYS A 19 12.83 -2.73 5.90
N ASP A 20 11.57 -3.16 5.94
CA ASP A 20 10.48 -2.47 5.25
C ASP A 20 10.33 -1.01 5.70
N SER A 21 10.55 -0.74 7.00
CA SER A 21 10.51 0.61 7.54
C SER A 21 11.55 1.55 6.91
N GLU A 22 12.79 1.08 6.73
CA GLU A 22 13.86 1.86 6.10
C GLU A 22 13.55 2.12 4.62
N MET A 23 12.97 1.12 3.94
CA MET A 23 12.53 1.26 2.54
C MET A 23 11.44 2.32 2.40
N LEU A 24 10.42 2.31 3.27
CA LEU A 24 9.35 3.32 3.26
C LEU A 24 9.87 4.72 3.52
N LEU A 25 10.79 4.88 4.47
CA LEU A 25 11.44 6.18 4.74
C LEU A 25 12.27 6.66 3.55
N ALA A 26 12.97 5.75 2.89
CA ALA A 26 13.73 6.06 1.66
C ALA A 26 12.82 6.52 0.53
N LEU A 27 11.70 5.81 0.28
CA LEU A 27 10.69 6.20 -0.70
C LEU A 27 10.13 7.60 -0.42
N LYS A 28 9.73 7.86 0.82
CA LYS A 28 9.25 9.17 1.26
C LYS A 28 10.28 10.27 0.97
N GLN A 29 11.55 10.05 1.33
CA GLN A 29 12.62 11.02 1.13
C GLN A 29 12.88 11.27 -0.36
N ILE A 30 12.90 10.22 -1.18
CA ILE A 30 13.13 10.32 -2.63
C ILE A 30 11.99 11.09 -3.30
N ILE A 31 10.75 10.78 -2.98
CA ILE A 31 9.59 11.47 -3.54
C ILE A 31 9.62 12.95 -3.15
N ASN A 32 9.83 13.30 -1.88
CA ASN A 32 9.96 14.68 -1.43
C ASN A 32 11.04 15.44 -2.20
N ASN A 33 12.24 14.86 -2.32
CA ASN A 33 13.34 15.47 -3.07
C ASN A 33 13.01 15.67 -4.55
N CYS A 34 12.35 14.69 -5.17
CA CYS A 34 12.06 14.70 -6.61
C CYS A 34 10.85 15.57 -6.98
N THR A 35 9.94 15.78 -6.05
CA THR A 35 8.76 16.66 -6.20
C THR A 35 9.00 18.07 -5.65
N TYR A 36 10.19 18.34 -5.11
CA TYR A 36 10.52 19.62 -4.47
C TYR A 36 9.60 19.94 -3.29
N GLU A 37 9.24 18.92 -2.51
CA GLU A 37 8.33 19.02 -1.34
C GLU A 37 6.95 19.62 -1.67
N LYS A 38 6.53 19.54 -2.95
CA LYS A 38 5.21 20.04 -3.38
C LYS A 38 4.08 19.05 -3.13
N VAL A 39 4.42 17.83 -2.74
CA VAL A 39 3.48 16.75 -2.45
C VAL A 39 3.59 16.42 -0.96
N GLU A 40 2.45 16.39 -0.28
CA GLU A 40 2.37 15.95 1.12
C GLU A 40 2.41 14.42 1.19
N VAL A 41 3.60 13.85 1.07
CA VAL A 41 3.83 12.39 0.92
C VAL A 41 3.21 11.60 2.07
N GLU A 42 3.15 12.16 3.27
CA GLU A 42 2.58 11.50 4.45
C GLU A 42 1.07 11.28 4.38
N LYS A 43 0.38 12.07 3.54
CA LYS A 43 -1.07 11.99 3.34
C LYS A 43 -1.47 11.17 2.12
N LEU A 44 -0.49 10.71 1.36
CA LEU A 44 -0.77 9.88 0.19
C LEU A 44 -1.15 8.46 0.61
N PRO A 45 -2.15 7.85 -0.03
CA PRO A 45 -2.34 6.41 -0.01
C PRO A 45 -1.08 5.68 -0.47
N MET A 46 -0.84 4.48 0.06
CA MET A 46 0.36 3.70 -0.28
C MET A 46 0.48 3.44 -1.78
N PHE A 47 -0.62 3.13 -2.47
CA PHE A 47 -0.60 2.88 -3.92
C PHE A 47 -0.22 4.12 -4.73
N ASP A 48 -0.61 5.33 -4.29
CA ASP A 48 -0.20 6.58 -4.93
C ASP A 48 1.29 6.86 -4.71
N LEU A 49 1.77 6.60 -3.50
CA LEU A 49 3.19 6.72 -3.16
C LEU A 49 4.05 5.79 -4.02
N GLU A 50 3.66 4.54 -4.13
CA GLU A 50 4.32 3.53 -4.96
C GLU A 50 4.29 3.92 -6.43
N TYR A 51 3.15 4.40 -6.94
CA TYR A 51 3.01 4.84 -8.32
C TYR A 51 3.89 6.05 -8.64
N ILE A 52 3.91 7.06 -7.77
CA ILE A 52 4.77 8.24 -7.95
C ILE A 52 6.25 7.82 -7.97
N PHE A 53 6.66 6.93 -7.05
CA PHE A 53 8.03 6.43 -7.05
C PHE A 53 8.37 5.67 -8.33
N LEU A 54 7.47 4.80 -8.80
CA LEU A 54 7.62 4.06 -10.04
C LEU A 54 7.85 4.99 -11.23
N GLN A 55 7.05 6.06 -11.35
CA GLN A 55 7.17 7.06 -12.40
C GLN A 55 8.48 7.85 -12.30
N ILE A 56 8.90 8.24 -11.09
CA ILE A 56 10.18 8.91 -10.87
C ILE A 56 11.34 7.97 -11.29
N ARG A 57 11.25 6.69 -10.93
CA ARG A 57 12.26 5.69 -11.28
C ARG A 57 12.34 5.48 -12.79
N ALA A 58 11.21 5.32 -13.48
CA ALA A 58 11.16 5.16 -14.93
C ALA A 58 11.85 6.32 -15.66
N LYS A 59 11.59 7.56 -15.22
CA LYS A 59 12.22 8.76 -15.80
C LYS A 59 13.67 9.00 -15.36
N SER A 60 14.17 8.24 -14.38
CA SER A 60 15.53 8.41 -13.85
C SER A 60 16.52 7.40 -14.41
N VAL A 61 16.13 6.15 -14.50
CA VAL A 61 17.01 5.01 -14.82
C VAL A 61 16.60 4.31 -16.12
N GLY A 62 15.37 4.56 -16.57
CA GLY A 62 14.80 3.96 -17.78
C GLY A 62 13.47 3.27 -17.49
N GLU A 63 12.69 3.18 -18.53
CA GLU A 63 11.31 2.68 -18.49
C GLU A 63 11.23 1.16 -18.47
N VAL A 64 12.26 0.47 -18.97
CA VAL A 64 12.29 -1.00 -19.02
C VAL A 64 13.11 -1.57 -17.88
N VAL A 65 12.54 -2.55 -17.20
CA VAL A 65 13.18 -3.30 -16.09
C VAL A 65 13.28 -4.76 -16.48
N ASP A 66 14.48 -5.31 -16.34
CA ASP A 66 14.73 -6.74 -16.47
C ASP A 66 14.49 -7.43 -15.12
N LEU A 67 13.56 -8.37 -15.09
CA LEU A 67 13.22 -9.15 -13.91
C LEU A 67 13.50 -10.63 -14.14
N LYS A 68 13.86 -11.33 -13.06
CA LYS A 68 13.93 -12.79 -13.03
C LYS A 68 12.76 -13.31 -12.21
N LEU A 69 11.77 -13.88 -12.89
CA LEU A 69 10.56 -14.41 -12.26
C LEU A 69 10.65 -15.93 -12.14
N LEU A 70 10.33 -16.43 -10.97
CA LEU A 70 10.25 -17.87 -10.72
C LEU A 70 9.05 -18.44 -11.46
N CYS A 71 9.27 -19.52 -12.22
CA CYS A 71 8.20 -20.20 -12.95
C CYS A 71 7.36 -21.05 -11.96
N GLU A 72 6.05 -20.80 -11.93
CA GLU A 72 5.14 -21.49 -11.00
C GLU A 72 4.95 -22.97 -11.32
N ASP A 73 5.14 -23.38 -12.58
CA ASP A 73 4.88 -24.74 -13.04
C ASP A 73 5.91 -25.78 -12.54
N ASP A 74 7.13 -25.36 -12.22
CA ASP A 74 8.15 -26.26 -11.66
C ASP A 74 8.76 -25.73 -10.34
N GLY A 75 8.54 -24.46 -9.98
CA GLY A 75 9.01 -23.86 -8.74
C GLY A 75 10.54 -23.75 -8.62
N GLU A 76 11.29 -23.99 -9.68
CA GLU A 76 12.76 -24.02 -9.69
C GLU A 76 13.39 -23.13 -10.77
N THR A 77 12.73 -23.03 -11.92
CA THR A 77 13.27 -22.32 -13.10
C THR A 77 12.93 -20.85 -13.04
N TYR A 78 13.88 -20.00 -13.37
CA TYR A 78 13.67 -18.56 -13.53
C TYR A 78 13.60 -18.18 -15.01
N ALA A 79 12.66 -17.31 -15.34
CA ALA A 79 12.55 -16.70 -16.65
C ALA A 79 12.99 -15.24 -16.58
N ASP A 80 13.76 -14.79 -17.58
CA ASP A 80 14.07 -13.38 -17.77
C ASP A 80 12.89 -12.72 -18.46
N VAL A 81 12.34 -11.68 -17.82
CA VAL A 81 11.16 -10.96 -18.28
C VAL A 81 11.44 -9.47 -18.27
N GLN A 82 11.04 -8.78 -19.33
CA GLN A 82 11.10 -7.33 -19.39
C GLN A 82 9.75 -6.74 -19.07
N VAL A 83 9.71 -5.77 -18.18
CA VAL A 83 8.53 -4.99 -17.81
C VAL A 83 8.75 -3.53 -18.18
N ASN A 84 7.84 -2.98 -18.97
CA ASN A 84 7.79 -1.55 -19.24
C ASN A 84 7.02 -0.84 -18.13
N LEU A 85 7.69 -0.01 -17.35
CA LEU A 85 7.09 0.69 -16.22
C LEU A 85 6.02 1.71 -16.62
N ASP A 86 6.06 2.23 -17.87
CA ASP A 86 5.00 3.11 -18.39
C ASP A 86 3.67 2.37 -18.64
N GLU A 87 3.68 1.04 -18.65
CA GLU A 87 2.47 0.19 -18.77
C GLU A 87 1.94 -0.27 -17.41
N VAL A 88 2.63 0.05 -16.33
CA VAL A 88 2.22 -0.28 -14.96
C VAL A 88 1.34 0.84 -14.44
N ASP A 89 0.14 0.50 -14.00
CA ASP A 89 -0.84 1.46 -13.52
C ASP A 89 -1.47 1.01 -12.20
N VAL A 90 -2.24 1.89 -11.59
CA VAL A 90 -3.06 1.55 -10.41
C VAL A 90 -4.32 0.83 -10.89
N GLU A 91 -4.50 -0.40 -10.44
CA GLU A 91 -5.71 -1.18 -10.69
C GLU A 91 -6.79 -0.80 -9.68
N PHE A 92 -7.97 -0.46 -10.19
CA PHE A 92 -9.17 -0.18 -9.40
C PHE A 92 -10.12 -1.36 -9.51
N THR A 93 -10.44 -1.97 -8.37
CA THR A 93 -11.41 -3.08 -8.33
C THR A 93 -12.83 -2.55 -8.52
N GLU A 94 -13.58 -3.11 -9.46
CA GLU A 94 -14.98 -2.73 -9.68
C GLU A 94 -15.82 -3.03 -8.43
N GLY A 95 -16.65 -2.08 -8.02
CA GLY A 95 -17.49 -2.20 -6.83
C GLY A 95 -16.79 -1.88 -5.51
N HIS A 96 -15.49 -1.54 -5.52
CA HIS A 96 -14.80 -1.11 -4.31
C HIS A 96 -15.48 0.12 -3.70
N SER A 97 -15.68 0.10 -2.38
CA SER A 97 -16.24 1.21 -1.62
C SER A 97 -15.49 1.39 -0.30
N ASN A 98 -15.24 2.62 0.07
CA ASN A 98 -14.70 2.96 1.38
C ASN A 98 -15.79 3.12 2.45
N SER A 99 -17.07 3.07 2.07
CA SER A 99 -18.20 3.08 2.99
C SER A 99 -18.66 1.63 3.22
N ILE A 100 -18.60 1.19 4.46
CA ILE A 100 -18.94 -0.18 4.89
C ILE A 100 -20.11 -0.10 5.85
N GLN A 101 -21.23 -0.74 5.51
CA GLN A 101 -22.37 -0.87 6.41
C GLN A 101 -22.17 -2.12 7.29
N LEU A 102 -22.06 -1.94 8.59
CA LEU A 102 -21.87 -3.02 9.55
C LEU A 102 -23.21 -3.61 10.03
N THR A 103 -24.17 -2.73 10.33
CA THR A 103 -25.54 -3.08 10.72
C THR A 103 -26.52 -2.12 10.04
N ASP A 104 -27.82 -2.29 10.25
CA ASP A 104 -28.83 -1.37 9.72
C ASP A 104 -28.64 0.09 10.21
N GLU A 105 -28.01 0.27 11.37
CA GLU A 105 -27.83 1.58 12.01
C GLU A 105 -26.37 2.05 12.04
N VAL A 106 -25.40 1.14 11.98
CA VAL A 106 -23.98 1.46 12.15
C VAL A 106 -23.20 1.21 10.86
N GLY A 107 -22.48 2.22 10.40
CA GLY A 107 -21.57 2.15 9.29
C GLY A 107 -20.21 2.77 9.62
N ILE A 108 -19.23 2.49 8.80
CA ILE A 108 -17.90 3.11 8.89
C ILE A 108 -17.46 3.64 7.52
N ILE A 109 -16.68 4.71 7.53
CA ILE A 109 -15.99 5.20 6.36
C ILE A 109 -14.50 5.01 6.59
N MET A 110 -13.88 4.24 5.69
CA MET A 110 -12.46 3.93 5.72
C MET A 110 -11.65 4.94 4.93
N SER A 111 -10.43 5.20 5.35
CA SER A 111 -9.38 5.84 4.55
C SER A 111 -8.35 4.81 4.13
N TYR A 112 -7.71 5.05 2.99
CA TYR A 112 -6.63 4.17 2.53
C TYR A 112 -5.40 4.30 3.43
N PRO A 113 -4.65 3.19 3.64
CA PRO A 113 -3.43 3.22 4.43
C PRO A 113 -2.43 4.24 3.91
N GLN A 114 -1.86 5.02 4.82
CA GLN A 114 -0.84 6.04 4.58
C GLN A 114 0.41 5.72 5.42
N ILE A 115 1.55 6.30 5.07
CA ILE A 115 2.80 6.07 5.82
C ILE A 115 2.66 6.41 7.30
N ASN A 116 1.99 7.51 7.62
CA ASN A 116 1.78 7.99 9.00
C ASN A 116 0.88 7.07 9.84
N MET A 117 0.15 6.15 9.21
CA MET A 117 -0.71 5.17 9.88
C MET A 117 0.05 3.88 10.26
N MET A 118 1.26 3.70 9.73
CA MET A 118 2.06 2.52 9.96
C MET A 118 2.96 2.71 11.18
N ASP A 119 2.91 1.78 12.12
CA ASP A 119 3.90 1.73 13.19
C ASP A 119 5.18 1.06 12.68
N LEU A 120 6.10 1.88 12.20
CA LEU A 120 7.39 1.42 11.67
C LEU A 120 8.33 0.86 12.76
N SER A 121 7.96 0.98 14.03
CA SER A 121 8.73 0.46 15.16
C SER A 121 8.28 -0.92 15.63
N SER A 122 7.06 -1.35 15.27
CA SER A 122 6.50 -2.65 15.66
C SER A 122 7.08 -3.79 14.84
N ASN A 123 7.56 -4.82 15.53
CA ASN A 123 8.06 -6.05 14.91
C ASN A 123 6.97 -7.15 14.83
N SER A 124 5.77 -6.88 15.32
CA SER A 124 4.66 -7.83 15.32
C SER A 124 3.75 -7.60 14.12
N GLY A 125 3.67 -8.58 13.23
CA GLY A 125 2.80 -8.50 12.05
C GLY A 125 1.32 -8.29 12.42
N THR A 126 0.83 -8.95 13.47
CA THR A 126 -0.57 -8.84 13.91
C THR A 126 -0.87 -7.46 14.49
N GLU A 127 0.00 -6.90 15.34
CA GLU A 127 -0.17 -5.57 15.91
C GLU A 127 -0.17 -4.50 14.84
N ASN A 128 0.68 -4.62 13.83
CA ASN A 128 0.70 -3.72 12.69
C ASN A 128 -0.61 -3.75 11.90
N VAL A 129 -1.16 -4.95 11.63
CA VAL A 129 -2.43 -5.09 10.90
C VAL A 129 -3.57 -4.40 11.65
N PHE A 130 -3.75 -4.67 12.95
CA PHE A 130 -4.77 -4.00 13.75
C PHE A 130 -4.53 -2.50 13.87
N GLY A 131 -3.28 -2.07 13.95
CA GLY A 131 -2.91 -0.65 13.94
C GLY A 131 -3.32 0.05 12.65
N ILE A 132 -3.08 -0.57 11.50
CA ILE A 132 -3.49 -0.05 10.19
C ILE A 132 -5.02 0.03 10.11
N ILE A 133 -5.75 -1.03 10.49
CA ILE A 133 -7.21 -1.04 10.51
C ILE A 133 -7.75 0.11 11.35
N LYS A 134 -7.27 0.23 12.60
CA LYS A 134 -7.67 1.28 13.53
C LYS A 134 -7.44 2.69 12.97
N ASN A 135 -6.28 2.91 12.39
CA ASN A 135 -5.91 4.21 11.83
C ASN A 135 -6.62 4.51 10.50
N SER A 136 -7.12 3.48 9.81
CA SER A 136 -7.87 3.63 8.57
C SER A 136 -9.36 3.94 8.79
N ILE A 137 -9.92 3.78 10.00
CA ILE A 137 -11.29 4.20 10.30
C ILE A 137 -11.31 5.72 10.40
N ASN A 138 -11.95 6.38 9.43
CA ASN A 138 -12.03 7.83 9.35
C ASN A 138 -13.30 8.39 10.00
N GLN A 139 -14.44 7.70 9.81
CA GLN A 139 -15.72 8.09 10.40
C GLN A 139 -16.48 6.84 10.85
N ILE A 140 -17.29 7.01 11.89
CA ILE A 140 -18.31 6.02 12.31
C ILE A 140 -19.66 6.72 12.23
N THR A 141 -20.64 6.06 11.62
CA THR A 141 -22.00 6.55 11.50
C THR A 141 -22.93 5.70 12.35
N GLU A 142 -23.83 6.34 13.09
CA GLU A 142 -24.88 5.68 13.89
C GLU A 142 -26.22 6.38 13.63
N GLY A 143 -27.08 5.74 12.84
CA GLY A 143 -28.30 6.38 12.33
C GLY A 143 -27.97 7.64 11.51
N GLU A 144 -28.46 8.79 11.98
CA GLU A 144 -28.19 10.10 11.35
C GLU A 144 -26.94 10.81 11.94
N THR A 145 -26.29 10.24 12.94
CA THR A 145 -25.13 10.83 13.60
C THR A 145 -23.84 10.36 12.93
N VAL A 146 -22.95 11.30 12.66
CA VAL A 146 -21.61 11.05 12.11
C VAL A 146 -20.57 11.48 13.14
N TYR A 147 -19.69 10.57 13.47
CA TYR A 147 -18.55 10.81 14.35
C TYR A 147 -17.27 10.80 13.51
N GLU A 148 -16.53 11.89 13.55
CA GLU A 148 -15.24 12.03 12.86
C GLU A 148 -14.11 11.37 13.66
N ARG A 149 -13.01 11.01 12.97
CA ARG A 149 -11.83 10.40 13.65
C ARG A 149 -11.33 11.25 14.82
N ALA A 150 -11.44 12.57 14.74
CA ALA A 150 -11.01 13.49 15.79
C ALA A 150 -11.88 13.44 17.07
N ASP A 151 -13.09 12.89 16.97
CA ASP A 151 -14.02 12.77 18.11
C ASP A 151 -13.71 11.55 18.99
N PHE A 152 -12.89 10.61 18.50
CA PHE A 152 -12.54 9.38 19.20
C PHE A 152 -11.19 9.46 19.91
N THR A 153 -11.16 8.98 21.13
CA THR A 153 -9.90 8.65 21.79
C THR A 153 -9.38 7.28 21.30
N GLU A 154 -8.12 6.98 21.59
CA GLU A 154 -7.53 5.66 21.33
C GLU A 154 -8.30 4.53 22.04
N LYS A 155 -8.87 4.84 23.20
CA LYS A 155 -9.69 3.89 23.98
C LYS A 155 -11.00 3.61 23.27
N ASP A 156 -11.69 4.64 22.79
CA ASP A 156 -13.00 4.51 22.14
C ASP A 156 -12.89 3.66 20.87
N ILE A 157 -11.85 3.88 20.06
CA ILE A 157 -11.67 3.12 18.82
C ILE A 157 -11.29 1.65 19.10
N ASN A 158 -10.51 1.39 20.17
CA ASN A 158 -10.21 0.01 20.57
C ASN A 158 -11.47 -0.71 21.07
N GLU A 159 -12.29 -0.06 21.91
CA GLU A 159 -13.57 -0.61 22.39
C GLU A 159 -14.53 -0.87 21.23
N PHE A 160 -14.56 0.02 20.23
CA PHE A 160 -15.34 -0.18 19.03
C PHE A 160 -14.86 -1.43 18.25
N LEU A 161 -13.57 -1.57 18.01
CA LEU A 161 -13.01 -2.74 17.30
C LEU A 161 -13.27 -4.04 18.06
N ASP A 162 -13.14 -4.03 19.39
CA ASP A 162 -13.39 -5.20 20.24
C ASP A 162 -14.88 -5.62 20.24
N SER A 163 -15.79 -4.71 19.90
CA SER A 163 -17.23 -4.96 19.79
C SER A 163 -17.64 -5.59 18.46
N LEU A 164 -16.77 -5.58 17.45
CA LEU A 164 -17.08 -6.09 16.12
C LEU A 164 -17.21 -7.61 16.11
N THR A 165 -18.19 -8.10 15.37
CA THR A 165 -18.32 -9.53 15.08
C THR A 165 -17.31 -9.96 14.01
N THR A 166 -17.09 -11.27 13.88
CA THR A 166 -16.27 -11.82 12.79
C THR A 166 -16.76 -11.38 11.41
N GLY A 167 -18.09 -11.37 11.19
CA GLY A 167 -18.67 -10.92 9.93
C GLY A 167 -18.41 -9.44 9.64
N HIS A 168 -18.42 -8.57 10.68
CA HIS A 168 -18.04 -7.15 10.51
C HIS A 168 -16.57 -7.03 10.14
N PHE A 169 -15.70 -7.85 10.73
CA PHE A 169 -14.28 -7.86 10.43
C PHE A 169 -14.00 -8.33 9.00
N GLU A 170 -14.73 -9.31 8.48
CA GLU A 170 -14.64 -9.76 7.10
C GLU A 170 -14.95 -8.63 6.09
N LEU A 171 -15.96 -7.78 6.38
CA LEU A 171 -16.26 -6.61 5.55
C LEU A 171 -15.11 -5.58 5.55
N ILE A 172 -14.44 -5.40 6.69
CA ILE A 172 -13.26 -4.54 6.77
C ILE A 172 -12.09 -5.15 5.98
N GLN A 173 -11.89 -6.46 6.07
CA GLN A 173 -10.86 -7.15 5.28
C GLN A 173 -11.11 -7.01 3.77
N GLU A 174 -12.36 -7.15 3.32
CA GLU A 174 -12.74 -6.97 1.91
C GLU A 174 -12.37 -5.57 1.40
N PHE A 175 -12.49 -4.51 2.22
CA PHE A 175 -12.03 -3.18 1.85
C PHE A 175 -10.54 -3.18 1.51
N PHE A 176 -9.68 -3.80 2.35
CA PHE A 176 -8.24 -3.86 2.09
C PHE A 176 -7.87 -4.78 0.93
N GLU A 177 -8.63 -5.85 0.71
CA GLU A 177 -8.40 -6.78 -0.41
C GLU A 177 -8.76 -6.17 -1.77
N THR A 178 -9.79 -5.30 -1.78
CA THR A 178 -10.30 -4.66 -3.00
C THR A 178 -9.81 -3.24 -3.23
N MET A 179 -9.07 -2.65 -2.28
CA MET A 179 -8.54 -1.29 -2.41
C MET A 179 -7.62 -1.17 -3.64
N PRO A 180 -7.49 0.04 -4.21
CA PRO A 180 -6.58 0.27 -5.32
C PRO A 180 -5.15 -0.16 -4.99
N ARG A 181 -4.48 -0.77 -5.96
CA ARG A 181 -3.10 -1.27 -5.82
C ARG A 181 -2.37 -1.23 -7.15
N ILE A 182 -1.07 -1.15 -7.11
CA ILE A 182 -0.25 -1.34 -8.30
C ILE A 182 -0.24 -2.82 -8.63
N ARG A 183 -0.66 -3.15 -9.84
CA ARG A 183 -0.61 -4.51 -10.38
C ARG A 183 -0.29 -4.48 -11.86
N HIS A 184 0.60 -5.36 -12.26
CA HIS A 184 0.91 -5.58 -13.66
C HIS A 184 1.03 -7.08 -13.94
N GLU A 185 0.28 -7.58 -14.90
CA GLU A 185 0.31 -8.99 -15.27
C GLU A 185 1.29 -9.20 -16.42
N VAL A 186 2.24 -10.10 -16.22
CA VAL A 186 3.23 -10.45 -17.21
C VAL A 186 3.05 -11.89 -17.62
N LYS A 187 2.90 -12.13 -18.93
CA LYS A 187 2.82 -13.47 -19.51
C LYS A 187 4.15 -13.89 -20.07
N PHE A 188 4.70 -14.94 -19.53
CA PHE A 188 5.97 -15.52 -20.01
C PHE A 188 5.89 -17.05 -20.01
N LYS A 189 6.86 -17.67 -20.66
CA LYS A 189 6.97 -19.13 -20.75
C LYS A 189 8.19 -19.59 -19.98
N ASN A 190 8.01 -20.71 -19.28
CA ASN A 190 9.14 -21.37 -18.63
C ASN A 190 10.15 -21.82 -19.72
N PRO A 191 11.42 -21.37 -19.66
CA PRO A 191 12.43 -21.71 -20.66
C PRO A 191 12.75 -23.21 -20.71
N LYS A 192 12.50 -23.95 -19.61
CA LYS A 192 12.79 -25.40 -19.48
C LYS A 192 11.59 -26.24 -19.94
N THR A 193 10.41 -25.98 -19.41
CA THR A 193 9.20 -26.80 -19.67
C THR A 193 8.41 -26.35 -20.91
N LYS A 194 8.62 -25.10 -21.36
CA LYS A 194 7.89 -24.46 -22.47
C LYS A 194 6.39 -24.20 -22.22
N LYS A 195 5.94 -24.34 -20.99
CA LYS A 195 4.57 -24.01 -20.56
C LYS A 195 4.39 -22.53 -20.33
#